data_d24f14b189cd4490e709a868aa6324f0
#
_entry.id   d24f14b189cd4490e709a868aa6324f0
#
_cell.length_a   1.000
_cell.length_b   1.000
_cell.length_c   1.000
_cell.angle_alpha   90.00
_cell.angle_beta   90.00
_cell.angle_gamma   90.00
#
_symmetry.space_group_name_H-M   'P 1'
#
loop_
_entity.id
_entity.type
_entity.pdbx_description
1 polymer ?
#
loop_
_entity_poly.entity_id
_entity_poly.type
_entity_poly.pdbx_seq_one_letter_code
_entity_poly.pdbx_strand_id
1 'polypeptide(L)'
;MKTTMQSALGTALLLLAAMTATSGSAAAQVAGADAPAAPQARLTGQWAESVDKDRPGITLYIQKLTFTADGRFEQINDVICNLDDCPVFKIGVNTGTYRTEGRTIHLDGNLSDLHGTVRSSDTIVLDKHVLHRKAADAWE
;
A
#
# COMPACT_ATOMS: atom_id res chain seq x y z
N MET A 1 -15.05 68.92 25.18
CA MET A 1 -15.13 68.33 25.14
C MET A 1 -15.17 67.36 24.67
N LYS A 2 -15.14 66.59 24.44
CA LYS A 2 -15.21 65.69 24.11
C LYS A 2 -14.85 64.71 23.63
N THR A 3 -14.80 64.06 23.53
CA THR A 3 -14.62 63.21 23.20
C THR A 3 -14.50 62.18 22.75
N THR A 4 -14.40 61.71 22.58
CA THR A 4 -14.25 60.78 22.15
C THR A 4 -14.17 59.73 21.92
N MET A 5 -14.21 59.18 21.82
CA MET A 5 -14.09 58.15 21.67
C MET A 5 -14.11 57.18 21.11
N GLN A 6 -14.09 56.63 20.98
CA GLN A 6 -14.31 55.76 20.58
C GLN A 6 -13.95 54.81 20.14
N SER A 7 -13.84 54.45 19.72
CA SER A 7 -13.45 53.80 19.20
C SER A 7 -13.40 52.61 19.29
N ALA A 8 -13.08 52.16 19.47
CA ALA A 8 -13.02 50.98 19.89
C ALA A 8 -13.61 50.04 19.18
N LEU A 9 -14.17 50.01 19.05
CA LEU A 9 -14.81 49.26 18.53
C LEU A 9 -14.45 48.45 17.63
N GLY A 10 -14.07 48.69 17.00
CA GLY A 10 -14.08 48.01 15.91
C GLY A 10 -13.48 46.78 15.99
N THR A 11 -12.87 46.76 16.34
CA THR A 11 -12.28 45.76 16.59
C THR A 11 -12.80 44.58 16.50
N ALA A 12 -13.12 44.47 17.12
CA ALA A 12 -13.59 43.28 17.33
C ALA A 12 -13.80 42.53 16.20
N LEU A 13 -14.47 42.91 15.69
CA LEU A 13 -14.80 42.14 14.77
C LEU A 13 -13.98 41.33 14.15
N LEU A 14 -13.25 41.74 13.90
CA LEU A 14 -12.49 41.09 13.18
C LEU A 14 -12.26 39.84 13.47
N LEU A 15 -12.06 39.66 14.22
CA LEU A 15 -11.74 38.52 14.62
C LEU A 15 -12.47 37.54 14.10
N LEU A 16 -13.45 37.67 14.17
CA LEU A 16 -14.20 36.72 13.86
C LEU A 16 -13.85 36.18 12.68
N ALA A 17 -13.64 36.85 12.05
CA ALA A 17 -13.40 36.43 10.78
C ALA A 17 -12.54 35.30 10.86
N ALA A 18 -11.77 35.52 11.62
CA ALA A 18 -10.79 34.56 11.73
C ALA A 18 -11.37 33.27 11.63
N MET A 19 -12.08 33.09 12.41
CA MET A 19 -12.48 31.83 12.55
C MET A 19 -12.96 31.32 11.38
N THR A 20 -13.44 32.03 10.78
CA THR A 20 -13.93 31.50 9.67
C THR A 20 -12.95 30.76 9.03
N ALA A 21 -11.97 31.26 9.06
CA ALA A 21 -10.95 30.62 8.37
C ALA A 21 -11.06 29.22 8.65
N THR A 22 -11.25 28.99 9.78
CA THR A 22 -11.28 27.67 10.10
C THR A 22 -12.19 26.98 9.32
N SER A 23 -13.16 27.50 9.09
CA SER A 23 -14.06 26.75 8.39
C SER A 23 -13.41 26.20 7.21
N GLY A 24 -12.50 26.82 6.72
CA GLY A 24 -11.88 26.28 5.57
C GLY A 24 -11.48 24.85 5.78
N SER A 25 -11.16 24.54 6.93
CA SER A 25 -10.72 23.19 7.13
C SER A 25 -11.83 22.23 6.92
N ALA A 26 -12.98 22.62 7.17
CA ALA A 26 -14.09 21.72 6.96
C ALA A 26 -14.19 21.39 5.48
N ALA A 27 -13.95 22.33 4.65
CA ALA A 27 -14.03 22.09 3.24
C ALA A 27 -12.98 21.07 2.82
N ALA A 28 -11.85 21.13 3.41
CA ALA A 28 -10.81 20.19 3.07
C ALA A 28 -11.24 18.78 3.44
N GLN A 29 -11.99 18.64 4.46
CA GLN A 29 -12.44 17.33 4.85
C GLN A 29 -13.45 16.77 3.87
N VAL A 30 -14.28 17.62 3.35
CA VAL A 30 -15.26 17.15 2.39
C VAL A 30 -14.54 16.57 1.20
N ALA A 31 -13.49 17.19 0.78
CA ALA A 31 -12.74 16.66 -0.34
C ALA A 31 -12.24 15.26 -0.03
N GLY A 32 -12.03 14.97 1.20
CA GLY A 32 -11.59 13.63 1.55
C GLY A 32 -12.60 12.56 1.22
N ALA A 33 -13.87 12.90 1.15
CA ALA A 33 -14.89 11.91 0.86
C ALA A 33 -14.76 11.32 -0.54
N ASP A 34 -14.27 12.10 -1.47
CA ASP A 34 -14.08 11.66 -2.84
C ASP A 34 -12.63 11.29 -3.13
N ALA A 35 -11.77 11.28 -2.14
CA ALA A 35 -10.39 10.94 -2.32
C ALA A 35 -10.24 9.46 -2.68
N PRO A 36 -9.30 9.12 -3.54
CA PRO A 36 -9.04 7.72 -3.83
C PRO A 36 -8.59 7.01 -2.57
N ALA A 37 -8.84 5.71 -2.51
CA ALA A 37 -8.41 4.90 -1.39
C ALA A 37 -6.92 5.06 -1.14
N ALA A 38 -6.52 4.97 0.11
CA ALA A 38 -5.12 5.02 0.47
C ALA A 38 -4.34 3.94 -0.28
N PRO A 39 -3.11 4.20 -0.67
CA PRO A 39 -2.31 3.23 -1.39
C PRO A 39 -2.26 1.86 -0.73
N GLN A 40 -2.15 1.81 0.58
CA GLN A 40 -2.14 0.55 1.31
C GLN A 40 -3.45 -0.22 1.13
N ALA A 41 -4.59 0.46 1.17
CA ALA A 41 -5.87 -0.20 0.97
C ALA A 41 -6.01 -0.80 -0.43
N ARG A 42 -5.33 -0.22 -1.41
CA ARG A 42 -5.35 -0.74 -2.77
C ARG A 42 -4.56 -2.03 -2.92
N LEU A 43 -3.59 -2.25 -2.06
CA LEU A 43 -2.79 -3.47 -2.09
C LEU A 43 -3.42 -4.60 -1.30
N THR A 44 -4.32 -4.29 -0.36
CA THR A 44 -4.93 -5.30 0.51
C THR A 44 -5.53 -6.43 -0.32
N GLY A 45 -5.26 -7.66 0.10
CA GLY A 45 -5.72 -8.85 -0.57
C GLY A 45 -4.60 -9.79 -0.92
N GLN A 46 -4.87 -10.71 -1.82
CA GLN A 46 -3.93 -11.76 -2.20
C GLN A 46 -3.41 -11.58 -3.62
N TRP A 47 -2.15 -11.88 -3.78
CA TRP A 47 -1.42 -11.75 -5.03
C TRP A 47 -0.59 -13.01 -5.26
N ALA A 48 -0.38 -13.37 -6.50
CA ALA A 48 0.44 -14.50 -6.86
C ALA A 48 1.17 -14.27 -8.18
N GLU A 49 2.33 -14.91 -8.32
CA GLU A 49 3.08 -14.88 -9.54
C GLU A 49 2.56 -15.97 -10.49
N SER A 50 2.44 -15.64 -11.76
CA SER A 50 2.15 -16.62 -12.79
C SER A 50 3.44 -17.19 -13.30
N VAL A 51 3.61 -18.49 -13.18
CA VAL A 51 4.84 -19.16 -13.60
C VAL A 51 4.56 -20.23 -14.64
N ASP A 52 5.51 -20.39 -15.53
CA ASP A 52 5.51 -21.49 -16.48
C ASP A 52 6.03 -22.73 -15.76
N LYS A 53 5.14 -23.69 -15.54
CA LYS A 53 5.49 -24.91 -14.78
C LYS A 53 6.37 -25.87 -15.58
N ASP A 54 6.42 -25.70 -16.88
CA ASP A 54 7.21 -26.58 -17.76
C ASP A 54 8.59 -25.97 -18.06
N ARG A 55 8.90 -24.83 -17.49
CA ARG A 55 10.20 -24.19 -17.68
C ARG A 55 11.31 -25.08 -17.16
N PRO A 56 12.33 -25.36 -17.98
CA PRO A 56 13.43 -26.23 -17.56
C PRO A 56 14.26 -25.59 -16.43
N GLY A 57 14.79 -26.44 -15.59
CA GLY A 57 15.64 -26.03 -14.46
C GLY A 57 14.84 -25.78 -13.19
N ILE A 58 15.36 -24.87 -12.38
CA ILE A 58 14.76 -24.55 -11.08
C ILE A 58 14.19 -23.13 -11.14
N THR A 59 12.96 -22.98 -10.76
CA THR A 59 12.27 -21.69 -10.73
C THR A 59 11.74 -21.43 -9.32
N LEU A 60 12.28 -20.40 -8.67
CA LEU A 60 11.75 -19.89 -7.42
C LEU A 60 10.74 -18.81 -7.74
N TYR A 61 9.57 -18.87 -7.17
CA TYR A 61 8.49 -17.90 -7.43
C TYR A 61 7.68 -17.59 -6.17
N ILE A 62 6.92 -16.50 -6.22
CA ILE A 62 6.03 -16.12 -5.13
C ILE A 62 4.68 -16.80 -5.35
N GLN A 63 4.44 -17.85 -4.59
CA GLN A 63 3.22 -18.60 -4.69
C GLN A 63 2.04 -17.77 -4.18
N LYS A 64 2.24 -17.05 -3.08
CA LYS A 64 1.18 -16.26 -2.46
C LYS A 64 1.78 -15.11 -1.69
N LEU A 65 1.24 -13.93 -1.90
CA LEU A 65 1.58 -12.74 -1.13
C LEU A 65 0.27 -12.11 -0.65
N THR A 66 0.13 -11.94 0.65
CA THR A 66 -1.04 -11.34 1.26
C THR A 66 -0.67 -10.02 1.89
N PHE A 67 -1.39 -8.97 1.55
CA PHE A 67 -1.29 -7.68 2.22
C PHE A 67 -2.52 -7.45 3.08
N THR A 68 -2.33 -7.04 4.30
CA THR A 68 -3.41 -6.71 5.22
C THR A 68 -3.59 -5.20 5.34
N ALA A 69 -4.77 -4.78 5.76
CA ALA A 69 -5.09 -3.35 5.85
C ALA A 69 -4.28 -2.61 6.91
N ASP A 70 -3.72 -3.33 7.88
CA ASP A 70 -2.91 -2.77 8.95
C ASP A 70 -1.43 -2.61 8.58
N GLY A 71 -1.07 -2.82 7.33
CA GLY A 71 0.30 -2.60 6.87
C GLY A 71 1.22 -3.80 7.04
N ARG A 72 0.68 -5.00 7.14
CA ARG A 72 1.47 -6.23 7.25
C ARG A 72 1.39 -7.05 5.99
N PHE A 73 2.38 -7.89 5.77
CA PHE A 73 2.36 -8.85 4.68
C PHE A 73 2.83 -10.23 5.11
N GLU A 74 2.40 -11.22 4.34
CA GLU A 74 2.87 -12.60 4.43
C GLU A 74 3.17 -13.07 3.01
N GLN A 75 4.38 -13.55 2.79
CA GLN A 75 4.84 -14.05 1.50
C GLN A 75 5.23 -15.50 1.62
N ILE A 76 4.62 -16.32 0.80
CA ILE A 76 4.95 -17.73 0.68
C ILE A 76 5.56 -17.95 -0.70
N ASN A 77 6.77 -18.47 -0.70
CA ASN A 77 7.46 -18.82 -1.92
C ASN A 77 7.30 -20.31 -2.20
N ASP A 78 7.51 -20.71 -3.43
CA ASP A 78 7.56 -22.10 -3.82
C ASP A 78 8.58 -22.28 -4.92
N VAL A 79 8.94 -23.51 -5.19
CA VAL A 79 9.97 -23.87 -6.17
C VAL A 79 9.43 -24.94 -7.11
N ILE A 80 9.61 -24.68 -8.38
CA ILE A 80 9.39 -25.70 -9.41
C ILE A 80 10.77 -26.21 -9.83
N CYS A 81 10.96 -27.51 -9.79
CA CYS A 81 12.19 -28.14 -10.22
C CYS A 81 11.88 -29.12 -11.34
N ASN A 82 12.40 -28.83 -12.52
CA ASN A 82 12.27 -29.66 -13.72
C ASN A 82 13.66 -30.23 -14.11
N LEU A 83 14.33 -30.83 -13.13
CA LEU A 83 15.59 -31.52 -13.31
C LEU A 83 15.38 -33.01 -13.02
N ASP A 84 16.26 -33.85 -13.54
CA ASP A 84 16.22 -35.30 -13.27
C ASP A 84 16.48 -35.58 -11.78
N ASP A 85 17.22 -34.70 -11.12
CA ASP A 85 17.57 -34.87 -9.71
C ASP A 85 17.37 -33.52 -9.02
N CYS A 86 16.28 -33.40 -8.30
CA CYS A 86 15.92 -32.15 -7.62
C CYS A 86 16.45 -32.12 -6.19
N PRO A 87 17.18 -31.07 -5.82
CA PRO A 87 17.62 -30.89 -4.44
C PRO A 87 16.44 -30.57 -3.51
N VAL A 88 16.65 -30.76 -2.24
CA VAL A 88 15.67 -30.40 -1.23
C VAL A 88 15.79 -28.91 -0.95
N PHE A 89 14.68 -28.20 -1.10
CA PHE A 89 14.63 -26.77 -0.83
C PHE A 89 14.02 -26.51 0.54
N LYS A 90 14.64 -25.57 1.27
CA LYS A 90 14.05 -25.05 2.49
C LYS A 90 13.45 -23.69 2.16
N ILE A 91 12.13 -23.63 2.17
CA ILE A 91 11.42 -22.41 1.85
C ILE A 91 10.78 -21.90 3.12
N GLY A 92 11.09 -20.65 3.47
CA GLY A 92 10.51 -20.00 4.63
C GLY A 92 9.37 -19.08 4.24
N VAL A 93 8.59 -18.70 5.23
CA VAL A 93 7.56 -17.69 5.07
C VAL A 93 8.16 -16.34 5.45
N ASN A 94 8.10 -15.38 4.53
CA ASN A 94 8.59 -14.04 4.76
C ASN A 94 7.42 -13.18 5.24
N THR A 95 7.52 -12.64 6.44
CA THR A 95 6.49 -11.81 7.02
C THR A 95 7.08 -10.49 7.51
N GLY A 96 6.28 -9.48 7.55
CA GLY A 96 6.73 -8.18 8.03
C GLY A 96 5.73 -7.08 7.77
N THR A 97 6.23 -5.89 7.56
CA THR A 97 5.42 -4.71 7.30
C THR A 97 5.70 -4.18 5.90
N TYR A 98 4.75 -3.47 5.35
CA TYR A 98 4.91 -2.82 4.06
C TYR A 98 4.47 -1.37 4.12
N ARG A 99 5.04 -0.57 3.25
CA ARG A 99 4.65 0.83 3.06
C ARG A 99 4.67 1.16 1.59
N THR A 100 3.93 2.18 1.23
CA THR A 100 3.86 2.68 -0.14
C THR A 100 4.19 4.15 -0.19
N GLU A 101 4.90 4.55 -1.24
CA GLU A 101 5.18 5.93 -1.56
C GLU A 101 4.81 6.15 -3.03
N GLY A 102 3.65 6.76 -3.26
CA GLY A 102 3.12 6.85 -4.62
C GLY A 102 2.86 5.46 -5.17
N ARG A 103 3.56 5.10 -6.22
CA ARG A 103 3.48 3.76 -6.81
C ARG A 103 4.54 2.80 -6.32
N THR A 104 5.46 3.26 -5.50
CA THR A 104 6.54 2.42 -5.01
C THR A 104 6.08 1.64 -3.77
N ILE A 105 6.48 0.38 -3.70
CA ILE A 105 6.16 -0.52 -2.60
C ILE A 105 7.47 -0.93 -1.94
N HIS A 106 7.50 -0.88 -0.62
CA HIS A 106 8.62 -1.37 0.18
C HIS A 106 8.09 -2.41 1.17
N LEU A 107 8.69 -3.59 1.16
CA LEU A 107 8.40 -4.64 2.11
C LEU A 107 9.61 -4.84 3.00
N ASP A 108 9.43 -4.73 4.30
CA ASP A 108 10.46 -5.01 5.28
C ASP A 108 10.14 -6.37 5.93
N GLY A 109 10.82 -7.39 5.51
CA GLY A 109 10.53 -8.76 5.89
C GLY A 109 11.54 -9.38 6.84
N ASN A 110 11.11 -10.43 7.52
CA ASN A 110 11.98 -11.16 8.45
C ASN A 110 13.02 -12.03 7.75
N LEU A 111 12.80 -12.36 6.50
CA LEU A 111 13.76 -13.14 5.69
C LEU A 111 14.43 -12.28 4.63
N SER A 112 13.71 -11.37 4.03
CA SER A 112 14.24 -10.48 3.00
C SER A 112 13.35 -9.27 2.81
N ASP A 113 13.98 -8.18 2.41
CA ASP A 113 13.28 -6.97 2.01
C ASP A 113 13.03 -7.00 0.51
N LEU A 114 11.92 -6.45 0.08
CA LEU A 114 11.54 -6.39 -1.32
C LEU A 114 11.11 -4.98 -1.69
N HIS A 115 11.41 -4.60 -2.91
CA HIS A 115 11.02 -3.31 -3.45
C HIS A 115 10.31 -3.50 -4.77
N GLY A 116 9.36 -2.65 -5.04
CA GLY A 116 8.64 -2.76 -6.28
C GLY A 116 7.74 -1.59 -6.60
N THR A 117 6.87 -1.81 -7.56
CA THR A 117 5.96 -0.79 -8.06
C THR A 117 4.58 -1.36 -8.36
N VAL A 118 3.58 -0.54 -8.17
CA VAL A 118 2.20 -0.84 -8.59
C VAL A 118 2.09 -0.46 -10.06
N ARG A 119 1.78 -1.41 -10.91
CA ARG A 119 1.56 -1.15 -12.33
C ARG A 119 0.11 -0.84 -12.64
N SER A 120 -0.80 -1.55 -12.02
CA SER A 120 -2.24 -1.36 -12.20
C SER A 120 -2.97 -1.83 -10.95
N SER A 121 -4.29 -1.80 -10.97
CA SER A 121 -5.10 -2.31 -9.86
C SER A 121 -4.91 -3.82 -9.62
N ASP A 122 -4.46 -4.54 -10.63
CA ASP A 122 -4.36 -6.00 -10.61
C ASP A 122 -2.93 -6.53 -10.79
N THR A 123 -1.96 -5.66 -10.97
CA THR A 123 -0.57 -6.06 -11.25
C THR A 123 0.41 -5.22 -10.45
N ILE A 124 1.29 -5.91 -9.75
CA ILE A 124 2.43 -5.30 -9.06
C ILE A 124 3.70 -6.04 -9.48
N VAL A 125 4.82 -5.34 -9.37
CA VAL A 125 6.13 -5.93 -9.64
C VAL A 125 6.97 -5.73 -8.39
N LEU A 126 7.47 -6.82 -7.83
CA LEU A 126 8.38 -6.82 -6.69
C LEU A 126 9.70 -7.42 -7.13
N ASP A 127 10.74 -6.60 -7.17
CA ASP A 127 12.04 -6.95 -7.74
C ASP A 127 11.86 -7.51 -9.16
N LYS A 128 12.06 -8.80 -9.36
CA LYS A 128 11.87 -9.44 -10.65
C LYS A 128 10.54 -10.18 -10.79
N HIS A 129 9.72 -10.19 -9.74
CA HIS A 129 8.49 -10.97 -9.70
C HIS A 129 7.29 -10.12 -10.11
N VAL A 130 6.56 -10.59 -11.11
CA VAL A 130 5.32 -9.94 -11.56
C VAL A 130 4.15 -10.69 -10.94
N LEU A 131 3.42 -10.02 -10.07
CA LEU A 131 2.31 -10.63 -9.37
C LEU A 131 0.99 -10.05 -9.81
N HIS A 132 0.00 -10.91 -9.86
CA HIS A 132 -1.37 -10.56 -10.22
C HIS A 132 -2.30 -10.78 -9.03
N ARG A 133 -3.29 -9.91 -8.92
CA ARG A 133 -4.28 -10.02 -7.86
C ARG A 133 -5.12 -11.28 -8.04
N LYS A 134 -5.36 -11.97 -6.96
CA LYS A 134 -6.21 -13.15 -6.93
C LYS A 134 -7.54 -12.84 -6.25
N ALA A 135 -8.59 -13.47 -6.72
CA ALA A 135 -9.87 -13.44 -6.03
C ALA A 135 -9.75 -14.23 -4.73
N ALA A 136 -10.55 -13.88 -3.73
CA ALA A 136 -10.46 -14.48 -2.41
C ALA A 136 -10.70 -16.00 -2.42
N ASP A 137 -11.43 -16.49 -3.37
CA ASP A 137 -11.80 -17.89 -3.52
C ASP A 137 -10.90 -18.70 -4.46
N ALA A 138 -9.84 -18.11 -4.96
CA ALA A 138 -8.98 -18.72 -5.97
C ALA A 138 -7.92 -19.70 -5.43
N TRP A 139 -8.02 -20.08 -4.17
CA TRP A 139 -7.00 -20.90 -3.50
C TRP A 139 -7.47 -22.30 -3.11
N GLU A 140 -8.57 -22.74 -3.64
CA GLU A 140 -9.09 -24.10 -3.41
C GLU A 140 -8.37 -25.17 -4.22
#